data_bb82edc7c2e79d79226add8b3c1d9174
#
_entry.id   bb82edc7c2e79d79226add8b3c1d9174
#
_cell.length_a   1.000
_cell.length_b   1.000
_cell.length_c   1.000
_cell.angle_alpha   90.00
_cell.angle_beta   90.00
_cell.angle_gamma   90.00
#
_symmetry.space_group_name_H-M   'P 1'
#
loop_
_entity.id
_entity.type
_entity.pdbx_description
1 polymer ?
#
loop_
_entity_poly.entity_id
_entity_poly.type
_entity_poly.pdbx_seq_one_letter_code
_entity_poly.pdbx_strand_id
1 'polypeptide(L)'
;MNRSNWALDDWLNWQESLNQNQIDLSLDRVKEVKKKMGFIQPDIDIYLVAGTNGKGTTVHLLNSILCLKGLNVGTYTSPHLKKYNERVTYNNKPLEDTNFIDSFIEIENVRGDVPLTYFEYGTLAAFLSLNRFPCDAWIIEVGLGGRLDATNILNPNVSIITNIALDHQEWLGNTVNEIATEKAGIISSNAPCVCGALNTGEIIGEIANKKNTDFYLIGDDFSLSNGVNGSVWSSKSKTIEKIKIPNHWAQGEENNLATALMSIEACNADLLPNSESLNHLLDNFSIPGRFQVFDYRIPWILDVAHNPNAAINFRERLEAIKLHGKNIIIFSLMKDKNLEKFVSLFEDIIAKWVVCTMDTPRSLSGDEISKRLSEKGLFDVTVLNDPDEAFEYIETINHNYNAVIVTGSFEIVGPCIQWLENKK
;
A
#
# COMPACT_ATOMS: atom_id res chain seq x y z
N MET A 1 -21.92 -25.15 -12.47
CA MET A 1 -21.01 -26.06 -11.75
C MET A 1 -21.17 -25.81 -10.27
N ASN A 2 -21.22 -26.88 -9.46
CA ASN A 2 -21.29 -26.72 -8.00
C ASN A 2 -19.88 -26.41 -7.46
N ARG A 3 -19.65 -25.20 -6.97
CA ARG A 3 -18.35 -24.71 -6.44
C ARG A 3 -18.27 -24.78 -4.92
N SER A 4 -19.23 -25.47 -4.26
CA SER A 4 -19.33 -25.52 -2.79
C SER A 4 -18.12 -26.16 -2.11
N ASN A 5 -17.30 -26.93 -2.84
CA ASN A 5 -16.12 -27.63 -2.31
C ASN A 5 -14.78 -27.02 -2.76
N TRP A 6 -14.82 -25.84 -3.38
CA TRP A 6 -13.60 -25.16 -3.82
C TRP A 6 -12.80 -24.59 -2.64
N ALA A 7 -11.49 -24.78 -2.66
CA ALA A 7 -10.57 -24.06 -1.79
C ALA A 7 -10.46 -22.59 -2.22
N LEU A 8 -9.85 -21.76 -1.39
CA LEU A 8 -9.67 -20.34 -1.68
C LEU A 8 -8.95 -20.12 -3.03
N ASP A 9 -7.85 -20.85 -3.26
CA ASP A 9 -7.05 -20.74 -4.50
C ASP A 9 -7.84 -21.12 -5.75
N ASP A 10 -8.75 -22.12 -5.66
CA ASP A 10 -9.62 -22.48 -6.79
C ASP A 10 -10.53 -21.31 -7.18
N TRP A 11 -11.07 -20.61 -6.18
CA TRP A 11 -11.89 -19.42 -6.39
C TRP A 11 -11.09 -18.27 -7.01
N LEU A 12 -9.88 -18.02 -6.51
CA LEU A 12 -9.02 -16.93 -7.00
C LEU A 12 -8.60 -17.15 -8.45
N ASN A 13 -8.11 -18.35 -8.78
CA ASN A 13 -7.73 -18.74 -10.15
C ASN A 13 -8.91 -18.63 -11.13
N TRP A 14 -10.11 -19.04 -10.70
CA TRP A 14 -11.29 -18.93 -11.53
C TRP A 14 -11.70 -17.46 -11.74
N GLN A 15 -11.63 -16.61 -10.72
CA GLN A 15 -11.98 -15.18 -10.83
C GLN A 15 -11.09 -14.46 -11.85
N GLU A 16 -9.81 -14.81 -11.97
CA GLU A 16 -8.92 -14.25 -12.99
C GLU A 16 -9.39 -14.56 -14.42
N SER A 17 -10.12 -15.65 -14.62
CA SER A 17 -10.66 -16.04 -15.92
C SER A 17 -12.01 -15.38 -16.28
N LEU A 18 -12.67 -14.70 -15.35
CA LEU A 18 -14.00 -14.12 -15.55
C LEU A 18 -14.01 -12.91 -16.46
N ASN A 19 -13.00 -12.09 -16.41
CA ASN A 19 -12.85 -10.91 -17.24
C ASN A 19 -11.57 -11.03 -18.05
N GLN A 20 -11.64 -10.77 -19.36
CA GLN A 20 -10.46 -10.79 -20.23
C GLN A 20 -9.47 -9.67 -19.90
N ASN A 21 -9.96 -8.58 -19.31
CA ASN A 21 -9.16 -7.45 -18.88
C ASN A 21 -8.85 -7.57 -17.40
N GLN A 22 -7.58 -7.64 -17.04
CA GLN A 22 -7.15 -7.59 -15.63
C GLN A 22 -7.53 -6.26 -14.97
N ILE A 23 -7.49 -5.17 -15.73
CA ILE A 23 -7.91 -3.84 -15.32
C ILE A 23 -8.99 -3.35 -16.28
N ASP A 24 -10.15 -3.05 -15.73
CA ASP A 24 -11.28 -2.49 -16.47
C ASP A 24 -12.03 -1.50 -15.55
N LEU A 25 -11.68 -0.22 -15.71
CA LEU A 25 -12.12 0.85 -14.83
C LEU A 25 -13.58 1.23 -15.14
N SER A 26 -14.50 0.68 -14.37
CA SER A 26 -15.93 1.02 -14.39
C SER A 26 -16.55 0.72 -13.02
N LEU A 27 -17.52 1.53 -12.60
CA LEU A 27 -18.31 1.26 -11.40
C LEU A 27 -19.64 0.55 -11.69
N ASP A 28 -20.02 0.38 -12.95
CA ASP A 28 -21.35 -0.11 -13.30
C ASP A 28 -21.55 -1.57 -12.87
N ARG A 29 -20.58 -2.42 -13.17
CA ARG A 29 -20.61 -3.85 -12.82
C ARG A 29 -20.68 -4.06 -11.30
N VAL A 30 -19.79 -3.41 -10.56
CA VAL A 30 -19.72 -3.56 -9.11
C VAL A 30 -20.96 -2.97 -8.42
N LYS A 31 -21.53 -1.86 -8.93
CA LYS A 31 -22.78 -1.28 -8.44
C LYS A 31 -23.97 -2.17 -8.72
N GLU A 32 -24.02 -2.78 -9.91
CA GLU A 32 -25.09 -3.72 -10.27
C GLU A 32 -25.10 -4.92 -9.32
N VAL A 33 -23.94 -5.55 -9.10
CA VAL A 33 -23.82 -6.71 -8.22
C VAL A 33 -24.08 -6.32 -6.77
N LYS A 34 -23.53 -5.19 -6.28
CA LYS A 34 -23.85 -4.64 -4.94
C LYS A 34 -25.36 -4.51 -4.72
N LYS A 35 -26.07 -3.99 -5.72
CA LYS A 35 -27.54 -3.87 -5.67
C LYS A 35 -28.25 -5.23 -5.63
N LYS A 36 -27.81 -6.19 -6.46
CA LYS A 36 -28.38 -7.56 -6.47
C LYS A 36 -28.15 -8.28 -5.14
N MET A 37 -27.01 -8.05 -4.49
CA MET A 37 -26.69 -8.58 -3.16
C MET A 37 -27.55 -7.98 -2.06
N GLY A 38 -28.22 -6.86 -2.29
CA GLY A 38 -28.90 -6.11 -1.23
C GLY A 38 -27.93 -5.55 -0.18
N PHE A 39 -26.66 -5.33 -0.54
CA PHE A 39 -25.65 -4.87 0.41
C PHE A 39 -26.00 -3.48 0.93
N ILE A 40 -26.10 -3.38 2.25
CA ILE A 40 -26.29 -2.13 2.97
C ILE A 40 -24.96 -1.81 3.68
N GLN A 41 -24.43 -0.63 3.40
CA GLN A 41 -23.23 -0.13 4.10
C GLN A 41 -23.57 0.03 5.59
N PRO A 42 -22.71 -0.49 6.50
CA PRO A 42 -22.94 -0.30 7.94
C PRO A 42 -22.83 1.18 8.34
N ASP A 43 -23.55 1.55 9.38
CA ASP A 43 -23.51 2.91 9.98
C ASP A 43 -22.36 2.99 10.98
N ILE A 44 -21.15 3.05 10.46
CA ILE A 44 -19.87 3.13 11.19
C ILE A 44 -18.95 4.11 10.49
N ASP A 45 -17.83 4.48 11.13
CA ASP A 45 -16.83 5.34 10.52
C ASP A 45 -16.09 4.63 9.38
N ILE A 46 -16.12 5.21 8.17
CA ILE A 46 -15.42 4.69 7.00
C ILE A 46 -14.37 5.69 6.53
N TYR A 47 -13.11 5.25 6.55
CA TYR A 47 -11.95 5.96 6.03
C TYR A 47 -11.58 5.38 4.66
N LEU A 48 -11.67 6.17 3.59
CA LEU A 48 -11.30 5.75 2.23
C LEU A 48 -9.98 6.38 1.82
N VAL A 49 -8.96 5.56 1.54
CA VAL A 49 -7.57 5.98 1.37
C VAL A 49 -7.11 5.78 -0.07
N ALA A 50 -6.90 6.88 -0.80
CA ALA A 50 -6.28 6.91 -2.12
C ALA A 50 -4.87 7.55 -2.06
N GLY A 51 -4.11 7.40 -3.13
CA GLY A 51 -2.77 7.95 -3.27
C GLY A 51 -1.92 7.15 -4.27
N THR A 52 -0.79 7.68 -4.66
CA THR A 52 0.19 6.91 -5.45
C THR A 52 0.96 5.98 -4.51
N ASN A 53 1.64 6.53 -3.52
CA ASN A 53 2.37 5.80 -2.49
C ASN A 53 1.80 6.12 -1.10
N GLY A 54 2.14 5.31 -0.08
CA GLY A 54 1.77 5.57 1.30
C GLY A 54 0.35 5.11 1.71
N LYS A 55 -0.50 4.65 0.78
CA LYS A 55 -1.86 4.18 1.08
C LYS A 55 -1.88 3.13 2.19
N GLY A 56 -1.24 1.98 1.95
CA GLY A 56 -1.17 0.89 2.93
C GLY A 56 -0.54 1.32 4.24
N THR A 57 0.51 2.18 4.21
CA THR A 57 1.13 2.74 5.43
C THR A 57 0.12 3.56 6.23
N THR A 58 -0.65 4.42 5.57
CA THR A 58 -1.69 5.23 6.22
C THR A 58 -2.82 4.37 6.77
N VAL A 59 -3.24 3.31 6.04
CA VAL A 59 -4.22 2.32 6.52
C VAL A 59 -3.73 1.65 7.81
N HIS A 60 -2.46 1.18 7.82
CA HIS A 60 -1.89 0.53 9.01
C HIS A 60 -1.72 1.48 10.20
N LEU A 61 -1.35 2.75 9.97
CA LEU A 61 -1.27 3.77 11.01
C LEU A 61 -2.65 4.05 11.61
N LEU A 62 -3.66 4.31 10.77
CA LEU A 62 -5.05 4.51 11.21
C LEU A 62 -5.56 3.33 12.01
N ASN A 63 -5.41 2.11 11.47
CA ASN A 63 -5.84 0.89 12.13
C ASN A 63 -5.18 0.73 13.52
N SER A 64 -3.85 0.91 13.59
CA SER A 64 -3.12 0.77 14.84
C SER A 64 -3.54 1.81 15.88
N ILE A 65 -3.75 3.07 15.47
CA ILE A 65 -4.19 4.15 16.37
C ILE A 65 -5.63 3.92 16.84
N LEU A 66 -6.55 3.56 15.96
CA LEU A 66 -7.94 3.32 16.33
C LEU A 66 -8.09 2.07 17.22
N CYS A 67 -7.36 0.98 16.93
CA CYS A 67 -7.31 -0.19 17.80
C CYS A 67 -6.71 0.16 19.18
N LEU A 68 -5.68 1.02 19.25
CA LEU A 68 -5.12 1.52 20.51
C LEU A 68 -6.16 2.28 21.35
N LYS A 69 -7.13 2.91 20.70
CA LYS A 69 -8.26 3.61 21.35
C LYS A 69 -9.41 2.67 21.71
N GLY A 70 -9.25 1.36 21.46
CA GLY A 70 -10.21 0.31 21.83
C GLY A 70 -11.30 0.06 20.79
N LEU A 71 -11.20 0.61 19.58
CA LEU A 71 -12.16 0.36 18.51
C LEU A 71 -11.88 -1.00 17.85
N ASN A 72 -12.96 -1.65 17.40
CA ASN A 72 -12.90 -2.80 16.51
C ASN A 72 -12.80 -2.32 15.06
N VAL A 73 -11.68 -2.60 14.41
CA VAL A 73 -11.37 -2.04 13.10
C VAL A 73 -11.28 -3.13 12.04
N GLY A 74 -12.03 -2.95 10.96
CA GLY A 74 -11.89 -3.73 9.73
C GLY A 74 -11.03 -2.98 8.71
N THR A 75 -10.10 -3.67 8.04
CA THR A 75 -9.31 -3.06 6.96
C THR A 75 -9.41 -3.85 5.67
N TYR A 76 -9.28 -3.13 4.55
CA TYR A 76 -9.08 -3.71 3.23
C TYR A 76 -7.89 -3.04 2.55
N THR A 77 -6.88 -3.82 2.15
CA THR A 77 -5.64 -3.36 1.52
C THR A 77 -5.28 -4.20 0.29
N SER A 78 -4.49 -3.63 -0.64
CA SER A 78 -4.02 -4.35 -1.82
C SER A 78 -2.72 -3.76 -2.39
N PRO A 79 -1.87 -4.60 -3.04
CA PRO A 79 -1.94 -6.05 -3.09
C PRO A 79 -1.51 -6.72 -1.78
N HIS A 80 -1.63 -8.04 -1.68
CA HIS A 80 -1.05 -8.83 -0.59
C HIS A 80 0.43 -9.17 -0.87
N LEU A 81 1.17 -9.59 0.13
CA LEU A 81 2.57 -10.01 0.02
C LEU A 81 2.72 -11.53 -0.13
N LYS A 82 2.08 -12.30 0.76
CA LYS A 82 2.21 -13.76 0.81
C LYS A 82 0.89 -14.48 0.59
N LYS A 83 -0.17 -14.06 1.27
CA LYS A 83 -1.47 -14.72 1.26
C LYS A 83 -2.59 -13.74 0.97
N TYR A 84 -3.56 -14.18 0.19
CA TYR A 84 -4.74 -13.37 -0.15
C TYR A 84 -5.46 -12.80 1.08
N ASN A 85 -5.47 -13.56 2.18
CA ASN A 85 -6.10 -13.20 3.45
C ASN A 85 -5.59 -11.88 4.05
N GLU A 86 -4.34 -11.51 3.75
CA GLU A 86 -3.73 -10.25 4.20
C GLU A 86 -4.54 -9.02 3.74
N ARG A 87 -5.31 -9.18 2.63
CA ARG A 87 -6.09 -8.07 2.08
C ARG A 87 -7.20 -7.59 3.01
N VAL A 88 -7.75 -8.47 3.84
CA VAL A 88 -8.84 -8.12 4.76
C VAL A 88 -8.48 -8.52 6.16
N THR A 89 -8.44 -7.55 7.06
CA THR A 89 -8.16 -7.82 8.48
C THR A 89 -9.26 -7.33 9.40
N TYR A 90 -9.41 -7.98 10.53
CA TYR A 90 -10.20 -7.52 11.66
C TYR A 90 -9.32 -7.46 12.90
N ASN A 91 -9.18 -6.27 13.50
CA ASN A 91 -8.30 -6.02 14.66
C ASN A 91 -6.86 -6.53 14.43
N ASN A 92 -6.25 -6.15 13.31
CA ASN A 92 -4.89 -6.53 12.88
C ASN A 92 -4.70 -8.02 12.55
N LYS A 93 -5.76 -8.83 12.48
CA LYS A 93 -5.66 -10.25 12.13
C LYS A 93 -6.30 -10.50 10.78
N PRO A 94 -5.58 -11.11 9.82
CA PRO A 94 -6.17 -11.55 8.56
C PRO A 94 -7.37 -12.46 8.79
N LEU A 95 -8.37 -12.34 7.93
CA LEU A 95 -9.54 -13.22 7.96
C LEU A 95 -9.18 -14.61 7.46
N GLU A 96 -9.92 -15.62 7.94
CA GLU A 96 -9.76 -17.00 7.50
C GLU A 96 -10.34 -17.23 6.09
N ASP A 97 -9.85 -18.24 5.37
CA ASP A 97 -10.28 -18.62 4.02
C ASP A 97 -11.80 -18.74 3.91
N THR A 98 -12.45 -19.30 4.93
CA THR A 98 -13.91 -19.50 4.96
C THR A 98 -14.67 -18.20 4.83
N ASN A 99 -14.18 -17.08 5.39
CA ASN A 99 -14.85 -15.78 5.27
C ASN A 99 -14.92 -15.32 3.82
N PHE A 100 -13.85 -15.56 3.05
CA PHE A 100 -13.80 -15.22 1.62
C PHE A 100 -14.64 -16.18 0.80
N ILE A 101 -14.51 -17.49 1.04
CA ILE A 101 -15.25 -18.53 0.32
C ILE A 101 -16.76 -18.30 0.47
N ASP A 102 -17.24 -18.05 1.69
CA ASP A 102 -18.65 -17.75 1.93
C ASP A 102 -19.11 -16.50 1.18
N SER A 103 -18.29 -15.46 1.17
CA SER A 103 -18.57 -14.22 0.44
C SER A 103 -18.56 -14.44 -1.08
N PHE A 104 -17.63 -15.25 -1.59
CA PHE A 104 -17.58 -15.60 -3.01
C PHE A 104 -18.81 -16.41 -3.45
N ILE A 105 -19.27 -17.36 -2.63
CA ILE A 105 -20.50 -18.10 -2.89
C ILE A 105 -21.71 -17.16 -2.94
N GLU A 106 -21.80 -16.22 -2.01
CA GLU A 106 -22.90 -15.25 -1.95
C GLU A 106 -22.92 -14.35 -3.19
N ILE A 107 -21.77 -13.82 -3.61
CA ILE A 107 -21.63 -13.02 -4.82
C ILE A 107 -22.02 -13.83 -6.06
N GLU A 108 -21.51 -15.07 -6.20
CA GLU A 108 -21.75 -15.92 -7.35
C GLU A 108 -23.25 -16.27 -7.52
N ASN A 109 -23.96 -16.44 -6.41
CA ASN A 109 -25.40 -16.74 -6.43
C ASN A 109 -26.25 -15.60 -7.02
N VAL A 110 -25.74 -14.35 -7.00
CA VAL A 110 -26.54 -13.17 -7.40
C VAL A 110 -25.97 -12.42 -8.59
N ARG A 111 -24.67 -12.51 -8.90
CA ARG A 111 -24.07 -11.71 -9.97
C ARG A 111 -24.64 -12.03 -11.36
N GLY A 112 -25.07 -13.28 -11.60
CA GLY A 112 -25.47 -13.76 -12.92
C GLY A 112 -24.29 -13.75 -13.90
N ASP A 113 -24.49 -13.16 -15.08
CA ASP A 113 -23.47 -13.08 -16.14
C ASP A 113 -22.60 -11.81 -16.07
N VAL A 114 -22.68 -11.02 -15.00
CA VAL A 114 -21.87 -9.81 -14.85
C VAL A 114 -20.39 -10.19 -14.74
N PRO A 115 -19.53 -9.76 -15.69
CA PRO A 115 -18.12 -10.17 -15.74
C PRO A 115 -17.26 -9.28 -14.81
N LEU A 116 -17.37 -9.51 -13.50
CA LEU A 116 -16.53 -8.80 -12.52
C LEU A 116 -15.06 -9.07 -12.79
N THR A 117 -14.22 -8.04 -12.66
CA THR A 117 -12.78 -8.22 -12.58
C THR A 117 -12.40 -8.88 -11.25
N TYR A 118 -11.20 -9.48 -11.19
CA TYR A 118 -10.63 -10.03 -9.96
C TYR A 118 -10.70 -9.04 -8.78
N PHE A 119 -10.35 -7.77 -9.03
CA PHE A 119 -10.37 -6.73 -8.00
C PHE A 119 -11.80 -6.35 -7.58
N GLU A 120 -12.71 -6.21 -8.51
CA GLU A 120 -14.13 -5.92 -8.20
C GLU A 120 -14.78 -7.05 -7.37
N TYR A 121 -14.46 -8.30 -7.72
CA TYR A 121 -14.92 -9.47 -6.98
C TYR A 121 -14.39 -9.49 -5.56
N GLY A 122 -13.07 -9.31 -5.41
CA GLY A 122 -12.40 -9.24 -4.12
C GLY A 122 -12.88 -8.09 -3.24
N THR A 123 -13.17 -6.92 -3.83
CA THR A 123 -13.71 -5.75 -3.12
C THR A 123 -15.11 -6.03 -2.54
N LEU A 124 -16.01 -6.59 -3.34
CA LEU A 124 -17.33 -6.98 -2.83
C LEU A 124 -17.24 -8.03 -1.72
N ALA A 125 -16.36 -9.03 -1.90
CA ALA A 125 -16.13 -10.05 -0.89
C ALA A 125 -15.54 -9.48 0.40
N ALA A 126 -14.62 -8.51 0.31
CA ALA A 126 -14.08 -7.82 1.47
C ALA A 126 -15.18 -7.11 2.27
N PHE A 127 -16.08 -6.39 1.60
CA PHE A 127 -17.19 -5.70 2.26
C PHE A 127 -18.19 -6.66 2.90
N LEU A 128 -18.55 -7.76 2.22
CA LEU A 128 -19.39 -8.80 2.80
C LEU A 128 -18.73 -9.45 4.01
N SER A 129 -17.45 -9.78 3.90
CA SER A 129 -16.71 -10.40 4.99
C SER A 129 -16.64 -9.49 6.21
N LEU A 130 -16.24 -8.22 6.03
CA LEU A 130 -16.16 -7.25 7.12
C LEU A 130 -17.53 -6.96 7.76
N ASN A 131 -18.62 -6.97 6.97
CA ASN A 131 -19.96 -6.72 7.50
C ASN A 131 -20.48 -7.80 8.45
N ARG A 132 -19.79 -8.95 8.52
CA ARG A 132 -20.10 -10.03 9.48
C ARG A 132 -19.43 -9.83 10.85
N PHE A 133 -18.55 -8.84 10.98
CA PHE A 133 -17.85 -8.52 12.22
C PHE A 133 -18.40 -7.24 12.85
N PRO A 134 -18.41 -7.14 14.19
CA PRO A 134 -18.85 -5.95 14.90
C PRO A 134 -17.78 -4.86 14.85
N CYS A 135 -17.56 -4.28 13.66
CA CYS A 135 -16.61 -3.19 13.47
C CYS A 135 -17.21 -1.86 13.94
N ASP A 136 -16.37 -1.02 14.56
CA ASP A 136 -16.64 0.37 14.88
C ASP A 136 -16.15 1.29 13.74
N ALA A 137 -15.14 0.83 12.97
CA ALA A 137 -14.62 1.55 11.83
C ALA A 137 -14.14 0.60 10.71
N TRP A 138 -14.23 1.07 9.46
CA TRP A 138 -13.56 0.48 8.31
C TRP A 138 -12.51 1.43 7.73
N ILE A 139 -11.34 0.89 7.39
CA ILE A 139 -10.29 1.62 6.69
C ILE A 139 -10.01 0.90 5.37
N ILE A 140 -10.34 1.55 4.27
CA ILE A 140 -10.40 0.92 2.95
C ILE A 140 -9.37 1.58 2.03
N GLU A 141 -8.43 0.78 1.53
CA GLU A 141 -7.46 1.20 0.53
C GLU A 141 -8.05 1.13 -0.87
N VAL A 142 -7.93 2.19 -1.64
CA VAL A 142 -8.22 2.24 -3.07
C VAL A 142 -7.18 1.43 -3.84
N GLY A 143 -7.62 0.52 -4.72
CA GLY A 143 -6.70 -0.29 -5.51
C GLY A 143 -5.97 0.53 -6.58
N LEU A 144 -6.71 1.19 -7.47
CA LEU A 144 -6.15 1.97 -8.57
C LEU A 144 -6.96 3.24 -8.85
N GLY A 145 -6.26 4.37 -8.94
CA GLY A 145 -6.91 5.66 -9.21
C GLY A 145 -7.74 6.14 -8.05
N GLY A 146 -9.05 6.14 -8.20
CA GLY A 146 -10.01 6.54 -7.18
C GLY A 146 -11.43 6.63 -7.75
N ARG A 147 -11.67 7.51 -8.71
CA ARG A 147 -12.99 7.82 -9.27
C ARG A 147 -13.76 6.57 -9.75
N LEU A 148 -13.08 5.66 -10.43
CA LEU A 148 -13.64 4.44 -11.00
C LEU A 148 -13.19 3.16 -10.28
N ASP A 149 -12.53 3.29 -9.11
CA ASP A 149 -12.13 2.15 -8.31
C ASP A 149 -13.33 1.48 -7.64
N ALA A 150 -13.30 0.15 -7.57
CA ALA A 150 -14.41 -0.63 -7.00
C ALA A 150 -14.73 -0.25 -5.54
N THR A 151 -13.75 0.24 -4.78
CA THR A 151 -13.95 0.71 -3.39
C THR A 151 -14.79 1.97 -3.31
N ASN A 152 -14.86 2.77 -4.39
CA ASN A 152 -15.62 4.03 -4.46
C ASN A 152 -17.15 3.84 -4.60
N ILE A 153 -17.63 2.65 -4.32
CA ILE A 153 -19.06 2.38 -4.13
C ILE A 153 -19.52 2.62 -2.69
N LEU A 154 -18.59 2.90 -1.78
CA LEU A 154 -18.87 3.31 -0.39
C LEU A 154 -19.05 4.82 -0.29
N ASN A 155 -19.76 5.22 0.77
CA ASN A 155 -19.85 6.63 1.19
C ASN A 155 -18.94 6.79 2.42
N PRO A 156 -17.73 7.32 2.29
CA PRO A 156 -16.80 7.47 3.41
C PRO A 156 -17.20 8.62 4.34
N ASN A 157 -16.81 8.49 5.63
CA ASN A 157 -16.86 9.58 6.61
C ASN A 157 -15.64 10.50 6.47
N VAL A 158 -14.51 9.97 5.95
CA VAL A 158 -13.31 10.74 5.61
C VAL A 158 -12.70 10.21 4.33
N SER A 159 -12.44 11.10 3.35
CA SER A 159 -11.65 10.79 2.15
C SER A 159 -10.20 11.22 2.37
N ILE A 160 -9.25 10.33 2.10
CA ILE A 160 -7.83 10.56 2.38
C ILE A 160 -7.03 10.41 1.09
N ILE A 161 -6.18 11.39 0.78
CA ILE A 161 -5.25 11.34 -0.34
C ILE A 161 -3.83 11.47 0.21
N THR A 162 -3.04 10.40 0.17
CA THR A 162 -1.74 10.34 0.84
C THR A 162 -0.65 11.10 0.11
N ASN A 163 -0.42 10.74 -1.15
CA ASN A 163 0.65 11.29 -1.99
C ASN A 163 0.26 11.17 -3.46
N ILE A 164 0.72 12.10 -4.29
CA ILE A 164 0.51 12.08 -5.75
C ILE A 164 1.86 12.13 -6.47
N ALA A 165 2.09 11.13 -7.32
CA ALA A 165 3.26 11.04 -8.19
C ALA A 165 2.89 10.34 -9.51
N LEU A 166 3.79 10.37 -10.50
CA LEU A 166 3.60 9.64 -11.75
C LEU A 166 3.71 8.13 -11.50
N ASP A 167 2.61 7.44 -11.73
CA ASP A 167 2.51 5.98 -11.75
C ASP A 167 1.24 5.58 -12.49
N HIS A 168 1.20 4.36 -13.03
CA HIS A 168 0.04 3.84 -13.79
C HIS A 168 -0.46 4.78 -14.88
N GLN A 169 0.47 5.43 -15.61
CA GLN A 169 0.16 6.48 -16.59
C GLN A 169 -0.77 6.02 -17.72
N GLU A 170 -0.71 4.74 -18.08
CA GLU A 170 -1.61 4.13 -19.06
C GLU A 170 -3.10 4.26 -18.66
N TRP A 171 -3.39 4.29 -17.35
CA TRP A 171 -4.75 4.29 -16.81
C TRP A 171 -5.20 5.63 -16.22
N LEU A 172 -4.27 6.37 -15.61
CA LEU A 172 -4.60 7.52 -14.78
C LEU A 172 -4.23 8.87 -15.42
N GLY A 173 -3.52 8.82 -16.56
CA GLY A 173 -3.03 10.02 -17.26
C GLY A 173 -1.53 10.23 -17.14
N ASN A 174 -1.02 11.17 -17.95
CA ASN A 174 0.41 11.39 -18.13
C ASN A 174 0.98 12.52 -17.28
N THR A 175 0.13 13.21 -16.54
CA THR A 175 0.50 14.32 -15.67
C THR A 175 0.07 14.08 -14.22
N VAL A 176 0.79 14.69 -13.30
CA VAL A 176 0.47 14.65 -11.86
C VAL A 176 -0.94 15.20 -11.60
N ASN A 177 -1.37 16.18 -12.38
CA ASN A 177 -2.69 16.82 -12.27
C ASN A 177 -3.84 15.90 -12.69
N GLU A 178 -3.65 15.12 -13.78
CA GLU A 178 -4.63 14.11 -14.20
C GLU A 178 -4.76 13.01 -13.15
N ILE A 179 -3.64 12.51 -12.63
CA ILE A 179 -3.60 11.51 -11.57
C ILE A 179 -4.27 12.03 -10.29
N ALA A 180 -4.02 13.31 -9.92
CA ALA A 180 -4.68 13.95 -8.78
C ALA A 180 -6.20 14.01 -8.96
N THR A 181 -6.66 14.36 -10.16
CA THR A 181 -8.09 14.41 -10.49
C THR A 181 -8.77 13.05 -10.35
N GLU A 182 -8.15 11.98 -10.88
CA GLU A 182 -8.67 10.61 -10.74
C GLU A 182 -8.75 10.18 -9.27
N LYS A 183 -7.70 10.49 -8.48
CA LYS A 183 -7.68 10.13 -7.05
C LYS A 183 -8.67 10.95 -6.22
N ALA A 184 -8.83 12.23 -6.53
CA ALA A 184 -9.82 13.10 -5.89
C ALA A 184 -11.28 12.69 -6.19
N GLY A 185 -11.47 11.74 -7.12
CA GLY A 185 -12.77 11.13 -7.37
C GLY A 185 -13.41 10.41 -6.18
N ILE A 186 -12.61 10.05 -5.15
CA ILE A 186 -13.10 9.45 -3.91
C ILE A 186 -13.73 10.45 -2.92
N ILE A 187 -13.52 11.75 -3.14
CA ILE A 187 -14.06 12.78 -2.26
C ILE A 187 -15.58 12.70 -2.28
N SER A 188 -16.18 12.56 -1.12
CA SER A 188 -17.62 12.50 -0.93
C SER A 188 -18.17 13.86 -0.50
N SER A 189 -19.38 14.21 -0.95
CA SER A 189 -20.04 15.44 -0.47
C SER A 189 -20.34 15.31 1.01
N ASN A 190 -20.16 16.40 1.76
CA ASN A 190 -20.39 16.51 3.20
C ASN A 190 -19.51 15.60 4.09
N ALA A 191 -18.40 15.06 3.55
CA ALA A 191 -17.41 14.31 4.33
C ALA A 191 -16.02 14.94 4.12
N PRO A 192 -15.24 15.21 5.17
CA PRO A 192 -13.95 15.88 5.04
C PRO A 192 -12.99 15.15 4.11
N CYS A 193 -12.15 15.93 3.43
CA CYS A 193 -11.03 15.42 2.63
C CYS A 193 -9.70 15.85 3.26
N VAL A 194 -8.87 14.87 3.61
CA VAL A 194 -7.52 15.09 4.14
C VAL A 194 -6.49 14.76 3.07
N CYS A 195 -5.62 15.72 2.77
CA CYS A 195 -4.65 15.65 1.68
C CYS A 195 -3.21 15.77 2.21
N GLY A 196 -2.43 14.69 2.08
CA GLY A 196 -0.99 14.63 2.35
C GLY A 196 -0.12 14.97 1.12
N ALA A 197 -0.74 15.41 0.01
CA ALA A 197 -0.06 15.70 -1.26
C ALA A 197 0.02 17.21 -1.51
N LEU A 198 0.99 17.88 -0.90
CA LEU A 198 1.15 19.34 -1.00
C LEU A 198 1.28 19.82 -2.46
N ASN A 199 1.99 19.06 -3.30
CA ASN A 199 2.24 19.43 -4.69
C ASN A 199 0.99 19.48 -5.60
N THR A 200 -0.14 18.94 -5.16
CA THR A 200 -1.42 18.90 -5.89
C THR A 200 -2.59 19.43 -5.05
N GLY A 201 -2.29 20.05 -3.93
CA GLY A 201 -3.28 20.54 -2.98
C GLY A 201 -4.30 21.52 -3.60
N GLU A 202 -3.88 22.39 -4.51
CA GLU A 202 -4.75 23.33 -5.20
C GLU A 202 -5.84 22.61 -6.02
N ILE A 203 -5.47 21.65 -6.86
CA ILE A 203 -6.41 20.88 -7.70
C ILE A 203 -7.38 20.07 -6.84
N ILE A 204 -6.85 19.38 -5.83
CA ILE A 204 -7.67 18.56 -4.93
C ILE A 204 -8.63 19.46 -4.13
N GLY A 205 -8.15 20.62 -3.66
CA GLY A 205 -8.94 21.61 -2.96
C GLY A 205 -10.07 22.20 -3.81
N GLU A 206 -9.82 22.47 -5.10
CA GLU A 206 -10.88 22.90 -6.01
C GLU A 206 -11.98 21.84 -6.17
N ILE A 207 -11.59 20.55 -6.24
CA ILE A 207 -12.56 19.45 -6.35
C ILE A 207 -13.35 19.31 -5.05
N ALA A 208 -12.70 19.42 -3.89
CA ALA A 208 -13.34 19.38 -2.58
C ALA A 208 -14.35 20.54 -2.43
N ASN A 209 -13.97 21.76 -2.81
CA ASN A 209 -14.84 22.92 -2.81
C ASN A 209 -16.09 22.76 -3.70
N LYS A 210 -15.91 22.19 -4.92
CA LYS A 210 -17.05 21.89 -5.82
C LYS A 210 -18.03 20.87 -5.21
N LYS A 211 -17.54 20.00 -4.31
CA LYS A 211 -18.35 19.01 -3.58
C LYS A 211 -18.88 19.53 -2.23
N ASN A 212 -18.59 20.79 -1.90
CA ASN A 212 -18.95 21.43 -0.63
C ASN A 212 -18.43 20.62 0.57
N THR A 213 -17.13 20.32 0.57
CA THR A 213 -16.47 19.44 1.51
C THR A 213 -15.34 20.20 2.22
N ASP A 214 -15.22 20.03 3.52
CA ASP A 214 -14.08 20.53 4.29
C ASP A 214 -12.78 19.91 3.77
N PHE A 215 -11.79 20.74 3.49
CA PHE A 215 -10.52 20.33 2.92
C PHE A 215 -9.37 20.68 3.86
N TYR A 216 -8.52 19.70 4.17
CA TYR A 216 -7.34 19.87 5.02
C TYR A 216 -6.09 19.46 4.26
N LEU A 217 -5.18 20.40 4.06
CA LEU A 217 -3.94 20.23 3.32
C LEU A 217 -2.73 20.18 4.26
N ILE A 218 -1.86 19.19 4.07
CA ILE A 218 -0.58 19.13 4.77
C ILE A 218 0.27 20.37 4.45
N GLY A 219 0.91 20.92 5.47
CA GLY A 219 1.71 22.14 5.36
C GLY A 219 0.91 23.43 5.60
N ASP A 220 -0.40 23.44 5.29
CA ASP A 220 -1.28 24.61 5.47
C ASP A 220 -2.20 24.45 6.70
N ASP A 221 -2.89 23.31 6.80
CA ASP A 221 -3.89 23.04 7.84
C ASP A 221 -3.36 22.15 8.96
N PHE A 222 -2.42 21.28 8.64
CA PHE A 222 -1.76 20.40 9.60
C PHE A 222 -0.33 20.08 9.18
N SER A 223 0.53 19.74 10.14
CA SER A 223 1.93 19.38 9.88
C SER A 223 2.51 18.49 10.97
N LEU A 224 3.59 17.80 10.63
CA LEU A 224 4.51 17.19 11.57
C LEU A 224 5.87 17.87 11.40
N SER A 225 6.39 18.45 12.46
CA SER A 225 7.64 19.23 12.42
C SER A 225 8.57 18.86 13.57
N ASN A 226 9.87 19.08 13.39
CA ASN A 226 10.86 18.86 14.45
C ASN A 226 10.70 19.88 15.57
N GLY A 227 10.59 19.40 16.81
CA GLY A 227 10.58 20.22 18.02
C GLY A 227 11.80 19.99 18.90
N VAL A 228 11.94 20.74 19.96
CA VAL A 228 13.13 20.67 20.87
C VAL A 228 13.25 19.31 21.58
N ASN A 229 12.12 18.67 21.92
CA ASN A 229 12.06 17.43 22.71
C ASN A 229 11.37 16.28 21.95
N GLY A 230 11.50 16.23 20.64
CA GLY A 230 10.81 15.31 19.74
C GLY A 230 9.93 16.07 18.75
N SER A 231 9.35 15.37 17.79
CA SER A 231 8.49 15.99 16.78
C SER A 231 7.16 16.45 17.37
N VAL A 232 6.57 17.43 16.69
CA VAL A 232 5.28 18.03 17.04
C VAL A 232 4.34 17.89 15.85
N TRP A 233 3.23 17.19 16.05
CA TRP A 233 2.12 17.25 15.12
C TRP A 233 1.15 18.36 15.54
N SER A 234 0.72 19.17 14.60
CA SER A 234 -0.23 20.24 14.86
C SER A 234 -1.25 20.37 13.74
N SER A 235 -2.49 20.65 14.12
CA SER A 235 -3.55 21.15 13.25
C SER A 235 -3.95 22.55 13.70
N LYS A 236 -5.00 23.12 13.09
CA LYS A 236 -5.58 24.40 13.53
C LYS A 236 -6.20 24.32 14.92
N SER A 237 -6.59 23.13 15.40
CA SER A 237 -7.33 22.97 16.66
C SER A 237 -6.62 22.12 17.71
N LYS A 238 -5.68 21.26 17.32
CA LYS A 238 -5.02 20.29 18.19
C LYS A 238 -3.51 20.25 18.01
N THR A 239 -2.81 19.82 19.05
CA THR A 239 -1.35 19.61 19.02
C THR A 239 -1.00 18.36 19.82
N ILE A 240 -0.10 17.55 19.26
CA ILE A 240 0.54 16.43 19.96
C ILE A 240 2.04 16.67 19.95
N GLU A 241 2.62 16.89 21.11
CA GLU A 241 4.04 17.18 21.29
C GLU A 241 4.85 15.94 21.66
N LYS A 242 6.18 16.02 21.56
CA LYS A 242 7.14 15.01 22.01
C LYS A 242 6.95 13.65 21.32
N ILE A 243 6.59 13.67 20.06
CA ILE A 243 6.48 12.46 19.25
C ILE A 243 7.89 11.98 18.91
N LYS A 244 8.17 10.71 19.18
CA LYS A 244 9.44 10.04 18.85
C LYS A 244 9.30 9.34 17.51
N ILE A 245 9.79 9.96 16.47
CA ILE A 245 9.78 9.38 15.12
C ILE A 245 10.85 8.29 15.05
N PRO A 246 10.56 7.08 14.50
CA PRO A 246 11.56 6.06 14.29
C PRO A 246 12.71 6.54 13.39
N ASN A 247 13.95 6.27 13.80
CA ASN A 247 15.16 6.79 13.13
C ASN A 247 15.28 6.39 11.64
N HIS A 248 14.63 5.33 11.23
CA HIS A 248 14.62 4.83 9.85
C HIS A 248 13.48 5.40 9.00
N TRP A 249 12.67 6.31 9.53
CA TRP A 249 11.64 6.99 8.77
C TRP A 249 12.22 8.13 7.96
N ALA A 250 11.61 8.38 6.81
CA ALA A 250 11.85 9.55 5.96
C ALA A 250 10.58 10.40 5.90
N GLN A 251 10.63 11.48 5.14
CA GLN A 251 9.52 12.43 5.02
C GLN A 251 8.20 11.77 4.60
N GLY A 252 8.27 10.69 3.81
CA GLY A 252 7.07 9.96 3.36
C GLY A 252 6.29 9.34 4.52
N GLU A 253 6.96 8.68 5.46
CA GLU A 253 6.34 8.08 6.65
C GLU A 253 5.82 9.15 7.61
N GLU A 254 6.56 10.25 7.77
CA GLU A 254 6.15 11.39 8.59
C GLU A 254 4.87 12.05 8.04
N ASN A 255 4.80 12.24 6.73
CA ASN A 255 3.60 12.76 6.06
C ASN A 255 2.41 11.80 6.19
N ASN A 256 2.64 10.48 6.09
CA ASN A 256 1.58 9.49 6.28
C ASN A 256 1.05 9.51 7.72
N LEU A 257 1.92 9.65 8.73
CA LEU A 257 1.52 9.80 10.13
C LEU A 257 0.72 11.10 10.33
N ALA A 258 1.22 12.22 9.82
CA ALA A 258 0.53 13.51 9.94
C ALA A 258 -0.87 13.45 9.30
N THR A 259 -0.97 12.81 8.13
CA THR A 259 -2.23 12.61 7.40
C THR A 259 -3.19 11.69 8.16
N ALA A 260 -2.69 10.60 8.74
CA ALA A 260 -3.50 9.69 9.56
C ALA A 260 -4.07 10.40 10.80
N LEU A 261 -3.25 11.16 11.53
CA LEU A 261 -3.70 11.94 12.71
C LEU A 261 -4.74 12.99 12.32
N MET A 262 -4.53 13.72 11.22
CA MET A 262 -5.52 14.68 10.74
C MET A 262 -6.82 14.00 10.32
N SER A 263 -6.76 12.82 9.74
CA SER A 263 -7.95 12.06 9.33
C SER A 263 -8.77 11.59 10.53
N ILE A 264 -8.09 11.22 11.62
CA ILE A 264 -8.75 10.89 12.90
C ILE A 264 -9.40 12.13 13.49
N GLU A 265 -8.68 13.27 13.54
CA GLU A 265 -9.25 14.53 14.03
C GLU A 265 -10.47 14.96 13.23
N ALA A 266 -10.41 14.88 11.91
CA ALA A 266 -11.49 15.28 11.00
C ALA A 266 -12.74 14.39 11.13
N CYS A 267 -12.57 13.13 11.53
CA CYS A 267 -13.69 12.21 11.79
C CYS A 267 -14.21 12.33 13.21
N ASN A 268 -13.32 12.16 14.18
CA ASN A 268 -13.62 12.25 15.62
C ASN A 268 -12.36 12.59 16.42
N ALA A 269 -12.22 13.85 16.80
CA ALA A 269 -11.06 14.37 17.51
C ALA A 269 -10.79 13.74 18.88
N ASP A 270 -11.78 13.10 19.53
CA ASP A 270 -11.62 12.40 20.80
C ASP A 270 -10.84 11.08 20.66
N LEU A 271 -10.71 10.59 19.43
CA LEU A 271 -9.93 9.40 19.11
C LEU A 271 -8.43 9.70 18.87
N LEU A 272 -8.00 10.95 18.91
CA LEU A 272 -6.57 11.28 18.84
C LEU A 272 -5.82 10.63 20.01
N PRO A 273 -4.64 10.02 19.77
CA PRO A 273 -3.81 9.47 20.82
C PRO A 273 -3.11 10.59 21.60
N ASN A 274 -2.75 10.34 22.84
CA ASN A 274 -1.76 11.18 23.52
C ASN A 274 -0.33 10.78 23.06
N SER A 275 0.68 11.60 23.38
CA SER A 275 2.06 11.38 22.93
C SER A 275 2.67 10.09 23.51
N GLU A 276 2.31 9.67 24.71
CA GLU A 276 2.85 8.46 25.34
C GLU A 276 2.38 7.21 24.60
N SER A 277 1.07 7.08 24.39
CA SER A 277 0.48 5.94 23.70
C SER A 277 0.89 5.91 22.21
N LEU A 278 1.02 7.08 21.56
CA LEU A 278 1.52 7.16 20.19
C LEU A 278 2.99 6.71 20.11
N ASN A 279 3.84 7.15 21.02
CA ASN A 279 5.25 6.74 21.04
C ASN A 279 5.38 5.23 21.26
N HIS A 280 4.62 4.64 22.19
CA HIS A 280 4.61 3.19 22.39
C HIS A 280 4.19 2.42 21.12
N LEU A 281 3.22 2.95 20.38
CA LEU A 281 2.82 2.39 19.10
C LEU A 281 3.97 2.49 18.08
N LEU A 282 4.57 3.67 17.91
CA LEU A 282 5.61 3.92 16.93
C LEU A 282 6.90 3.13 17.20
N ASP A 283 7.27 2.91 18.44
CA ASP A 283 8.43 2.09 18.84
C ASP A 283 8.32 0.63 18.32
N ASN A 284 7.09 0.14 18.12
CA ASN A 284 6.81 -1.22 17.65
C ASN A 284 6.17 -1.26 16.26
N PHE A 285 6.05 -0.13 15.59
CA PHE A 285 5.36 -0.05 14.30
C PHE A 285 6.22 -0.62 13.18
N SER A 286 5.71 -1.67 12.56
CA SER A 286 6.34 -2.33 11.42
C SER A 286 5.26 -2.82 10.47
N ILE A 287 5.51 -2.65 9.19
CA ILE A 287 4.63 -3.13 8.12
C ILE A 287 5.42 -4.13 7.27
N PRO A 288 4.91 -5.36 7.05
CA PRO A 288 5.59 -6.32 6.18
C PRO A 288 5.90 -5.72 4.81
N GLY A 289 7.14 -5.93 4.35
CA GLY A 289 7.60 -5.43 3.06
C GLY A 289 7.74 -3.90 2.95
N ARG A 290 7.73 -3.15 4.05
CA ARG A 290 7.99 -1.70 4.09
C ARG A 290 9.18 -1.40 5.00
N PHE A 291 10.36 -1.33 4.42
CA PHE A 291 11.63 -1.23 5.16
C PHE A 291 11.73 -2.28 6.27
N GLN A 292 11.33 -3.48 5.96
CA GLN A 292 11.37 -4.57 6.92
C GLN A 292 12.79 -5.13 7.00
N VAL A 293 13.32 -5.23 8.23
CA VAL A 293 14.67 -5.72 8.48
C VAL A 293 14.63 -7.11 9.08
N PHE A 294 15.41 -8.02 8.48
CA PHE A 294 15.66 -9.36 9.00
C PHE A 294 17.15 -9.50 9.31
N ASP A 295 17.47 -9.95 10.52
CA ASP A 295 18.83 -10.30 10.92
C ASP A 295 19.07 -11.79 10.56
N TYR A 296 19.62 -12.02 9.35
CA TYR A 296 20.01 -13.35 8.90
C TYR A 296 21.41 -13.31 8.30
N ARG A 297 22.41 -13.79 9.06
CA ARG A 297 23.86 -13.69 8.78
C ARG A 297 24.37 -12.25 8.62
N ILE A 298 23.79 -11.50 7.71
CA ILE A 298 23.90 -10.04 7.55
C ILE A 298 22.49 -9.45 7.46
N PRO A 299 22.28 -8.15 7.69
CA PRO A 299 20.95 -7.54 7.59
C PRO A 299 20.35 -7.66 6.19
N TRP A 300 19.12 -8.08 6.11
CA TRP A 300 18.28 -8.05 4.91
C TRP A 300 17.25 -6.94 5.06
N ILE A 301 17.22 -5.99 4.14
CA ILE A 301 16.33 -4.83 4.15
C ILE A 301 15.37 -4.96 2.97
N LEU A 302 14.09 -5.18 3.25
CA LEU A 302 13.07 -5.47 2.29
C LEU A 302 12.10 -4.30 2.14
N ASP A 303 11.89 -3.82 0.91
CA ASP A 303 10.92 -2.77 0.62
C ASP A 303 10.27 -2.99 -0.75
N VAL A 304 8.95 -2.88 -0.82
CA VAL A 304 8.18 -3.05 -2.07
C VAL A 304 8.17 -1.80 -2.97
N ALA A 305 9.12 -0.88 -2.81
CA ALA A 305 9.27 0.27 -3.70
C ALA A 305 9.40 -0.20 -5.15
N HIS A 306 8.56 0.33 -6.05
CA HIS A 306 8.46 -0.12 -7.44
C HIS A 306 8.26 1.02 -8.44
N ASN A 307 8.28 2.26 -7.99
CA ASN A 307 8.27 3.46 -8.83
C ASN A 307 9.30 4.47 -8.31
N PRO A 308 9.73 5.46 -9.13
CA PRO A 308 10.79 6.38 -8.74
C PRO A 308 10.51 7.16 -7.45
N ASN A 309 9.28 7.54 -7.18
CA ASN A 309 8.95 8.29 -5.96
C ASN A 309 9.06 7.40 -4.71
N ALA A 310 8.59 6.15 -4.76
CA ALA A 310 8.80 5.18 -3.68
C ALA A 310 10.28 4.85 -3.49
N ALA A 311 11.05 4.76 -4.58
CA ALA A 311 12.48 4.50 -4.53
C ALA A 311 13.26 5.65 -3.87
N ILE A 312 12.87 6.92 -4.10
CA ILE A 312 13.45 8.08 -3.40
C ILE A 312 13.22 7.94 -1.89
N ASN A 313 11.98 7.70 -1.48
CA ASN A 313 11.67 7.54 -0.05
C ASN A 313 12.43 6.36 0.57
N PHE A 314 12.53 5.23 -0.14
CA PHE A 314 13.30 4.08 0.32
C PHE A 314 14.79 4.41 0.45
N ARG A 315 15.37 5.14 -0.51
CA ARG A 315 16.75 5.61 -0.46
C ARG A 315 17.00 6.52 0.74
N GLU A 316 16.12 7.49 1.00
CA GLU A 316 16.21 8.38 2.17
C GLU A 316 16.22 7.59 3.48
N ARG A 317 15.41 6.52 3.58
CA ARG A 317 15.39 5.63 4.76
C ARG A 317 16.70 4.85 4.93
N LEU A 318 17.30 4.38 3.84
CA LEU A 318 18.63 3.73 3.88
C LEU A 318 19.71 4.72 4.34
N GLU A 319 19.64 5.98 3.92
CA GLU A 319 20.54 7.04 4.38
C GLU A 319 20.34 7.38 5.86
N ALA A 320 19.10 7.41 6.33
CA ALA A 320 18.76 7.67 7.74
C ALA A 320 19.42 6.65 8.69
N ILE A 321 19.50 5.37 8.28
CA ILE A 321 20.22 4.33 9.05
C ILE A 321 21.72 4.30 8.76
N LYS A 322 22.24 5.22 7.95
CA LYS A 322 23.65 5.32 7.56
C LYS A 322 24.18 4.01 6.96
N LEU A 323 23.40 3.41 6.07
CA LEU A 323 23.84 2.21 5.34
C LEU A 323 25.00 2.57 4.41
N HIS A 324 26.21 2.21 4.80
CA HIS A 324 27.44 2.49 4.07
C HIS A 324 28.11 1.19 3.61
N GLY A 325 29.07 1.34 2.69
CA GLY A 325 29.91 0.25 2.23
C GLY A 325 29.31 -0.55 1.09
N LYS A 326 29.71 -1.82 0.98
CA LYS A 326 29.32 -2.68 -0.13
C LYS A 326 28.02 -3.41 0.20
N ASN A 327 26.95 -3.11 -0.52
CA ASN A 327 25.67 -3.81 -0.38
C ASN A 327 25.36 -4.61 -1.64
N ILE A 328 24.54 -5.65 -1.48
CA ILE A 328 23.95 -6.41 -2.59
C ILE A 328 22.48 -6.00 -2.71
N ILE A 329 21.99 -5.92 -3.93
CA ILE A 329 20.58 -5.78 -4.18
C ILE A 329 20.04 -6.99 -4.95
N ILE A 330 18.93 -7.57 -4.49
CA ILE A 330 18.11 -8.50 -5.25
C ILE A 330 16.96 -7.68 -5.83
N PHE A 331 16.86 -7.67 -7.14
CA PHE A 331 16.02 -6.70 -7.85
C PHE A 331 15.27 -7.32 -9.02
N SER A 332 14.00 -6.99 -9.13
CA SER A 332 13.19 -7.21 -10.31
C SER A 332 12.14 -6.10 -10.43
N LEU A 333 11.63 -5.84 -11.63
CA LEU A 333 10.71 -4.73 -11.88
C LEU A 333 9.68 -5.11 -12.94
N MET A 334 8.49 -4.50 -12.87
CA MET A 334 7.46 -4.64 -13.89
C MET A 334 7.80 -3.80 -15.14
N LYS A 335 7.35 -4.25 -16.33
CA LYS A 335 7.60 -3.62 -17.65
C LYS A 335 7.12 -2.17 -17.75
N ASP A 336 6.04 -1.84 -17.03
CA ASP A 336 5.43 -0.50 -17.02
C ASP A 336 6.18 0.51 -16.14
N LYS A 337 7.25 0.09 -15.44
CA LYS A 337 7.99 0.95 -14.52
C LYS A 337 9.28 1.49 -15.13
N ASN A 338 9.74 2.63 -14.63
CA ASN A 338 10.94 3.31 -15.12
C ASN A 338 12.21 2.76 -14.45
N LEU A 339 12.83 1.78 -15.09
CA LEU A 339 14.03 1.10 -14.59
C LEU A 339 15.20 2.07 -14.39
N GLU A 340 15.47 2.94 -15.35
CA GLU A 340 16.66 3.82 -15.34
C GLU A 340 16.61 4.79 -14.17
N LYS A 341 15.43 5.39 -13.93
CA LYS A 341 15.25 6.31 -12.79
C LYS A 341 15.30 5.58 -11.46
N PHE A 342 14.80 4.34 -11.41
CA PHE A 342 14.87 3.53 -10.20
C PHE A 342 16.32 3.20 -9.86
N VAL A 343 17.06 2.63 -10.81
CA VAL A 343 18.44 2.17 -10.63
C VAL A 343 19.37 3.31 -10.23
N SER A 344 19.24 4.50 -10.87
CA SER A 344 20.11 5.64 -10.56
C SER A 344 20.06 6.13 -9.11
N LEU A 345 19.04 5.73 -8.36
CA LEU A 345 18.92 6.06 -6.93
C LEU A 345 19.75 5.15 -6.02
N PHE A 346 20.25 4.02 -6.54
CA PHE A 346 20.95 3.00 -5.73
C PHE A 346 22.37 2.69 -6.23
N GLU A 347 22.76 3.13 -7.44
CA GLU A 347 24.01 2.75 -8.08
C GLU A 347 25.26 3.08 -7.26
N ASP A 348 25.23 4.10 -6.42
CA ASP A 348 26.34 4.54 -5.55
C ASP A 348 26.50 3.71 -4.27
N ILE A 349 25.45 3.01 -3.82
CA ILE A 349 25.49 2.19 -2.60
C ILE A 349 25.46 0.68 -2.88
N ILE A 350 25.23 0.28 -4.12
CA ILE A 350 25.14 -1.13 -4.51
C ILE A 350 26.44 -1.55 -5.20
N ALA A 351 27.10 -2.55 -4.61
CA ALA A 351 28.32 -3.13 -5.19
C ALA A 351 28.02 -4.31 -6.11
N LYS A 352 26.88 -5.01 -5.90
CA LYS A 352 26.47 -6.17 -6.72
C LYS A 352 24.99 -6.18 -6.94
N TRP A 353 24.57 -6.37 -8.19
CA TRP A 353 23.20 -6.52 -8.61
C TRP A 353 22.89 -8.01 -8.85
N VAL A 354 21.88 -8.53 -8.21
CA VAL A 354 21.31 -9.86 -8.46
C VAL A 354 19.92 -9.62 -9.02
N VAL A 355 19.71 -9.99 -10.28
CA VAL A 355 18.46 -9.73 -10.99
C VAL A 355 17.81 -11.02 -11.42
N CYS A 356 16.48 -11.08 -11.35
CA CYS A 356 15.71 -12.28 -11.70
C CYS A 356 14.41 -11.92 -12.41
N THR A 357 13.78 -12.92 -13.01
CA THR A 357 12.46 -12.82 -13.62
C THR A 357 11.41 -13.25 -12.61
N MET A 358 10.38 -12.43 -12.37
CA MET A 358 9.24 -12.82 -11.52
C MET A 358 8.24 -13.65 -12.30
N ASP A 359 7.53 -14.56 -11.64
CA ASP A 359 6.49 -15.42 -12.25
C ASP A 359 5.20 -14.63 -12.57
N THR A 360 5.34 -13.66 -13.47
CA THR A 360 4.22 -12.87 -14.02
C THR A 360 4.53 -12.39 -15.41
N PRO A 361 3.56 -12.39 -16.35
CA PRO A 361 3.73 -11.87 -17.71
C PRO A 361 4.17 -10.38 -17.76
N ARG A 362 3.93 -9.64 -16.70
CA ARG A 362 4.29 -8.23 -16.58
C ARG A 362 5.73 -7.99 -16.14
N SER A 363 6.47 -9.02 -15.70
CA SER A 363 7.87 -8.90 -15.28
C SER A 363 8.78 -8.51 -16.44
N LEU A 364 9.73 -7.59 -16.19
CA LEU A 364 10.94 -7.54 -17.00
C LEU A 364 11.72 -8.84 -16.78
N SER A 365 12.36 -9.37 -17.83
CA SER A 365 13.26 -10.50 -17.65
C SER A 365 14.56 -10.08 -16.99
N GLY A 366 15.21 -10.99 -16.24
CA GLY A 366 16.52 -10.74 -15.66
C GLY A 366 17.56 -10.35 -16.71
N ASP A 367 17.53 -10.97 -17.90
CA ASP A 367 18.42 -10.63 -19.03
C ASP A 367 18.22 -9.20 -19.53
N GLU A 368 16.96 -8.75 -19.67
CA GLU A 368 16.66 -7.37 -20.08
C GLU A 368 17.11 -6.36 -19.05
N ILE A 369 16.87 -6.64 -17.75
CA ILE A 369 17.37 -5.79 -16.67
C ILE A 369 18.90 -5.72 -16.71
N SER A 370 19.59 -6.86 -16.79
CA SER A 370 21.06 -6.93 -16.87
C SER A 370 21.64 -6.17 -18.05
N LYS A 371 21.02 -6.28 -19.24
CA LYS A 371 21.43 -5.53 -20.42
C LYS A 371 21.34 -4.02 -20.16
N ARG A 372 20.21 -3.53 -19.65
CA ARG A 372 19.99 -2.10 -19.37
C ARG A 372 20.89 -1.57 -18.25
N LEU A 373 21.24 -2.39 -17.26
CA LEU A 373 22.24 -2.07 -16.24
C LEU A 373 23.64 -1.92 -16.86
N SER A 374 24.02 -2.84 -17.76
CA SER A 374 25.31 -2.81 -18.46
C SER A 374 25.45 -1.57 -19.33
N GLU A 375 24.36 -1.14 -20.00
CA GLU A 375 24.31 0.10 -20.79
C GLU A 375 24.53 1.36 -19.94
N LYS A 376 24.25 1.29 -18.63
CA LYS A 376 24.56 2.32 -17.62
C LYS A 376 25.98 2.21 -17.01
N GLY A 377 26.76 1.21 -17.41
CA GLY A 377 28.10 0.97 -16.86
C GLY A 377 28.12 0.14 -15.55
N LEU A 378 27.02 -0.48 -15.20
CA LEU A 378 26.92 -1.37 -14.03
C LEU A 378 27.18 -2.82 -14.51
N PHE A 379 28.36 -3.36 -14.21
CA PHE A 379 28.81 -4.64 -14.76
C PHE A 379 28.82 -5.80 -13.75
N ASP A 380 28.80 -5.53 -12.43
CA ASP A 380 28.71 -6.60 -11.44
C ASP A 380 27.23 -7.04 -11.27
N VAL A 381 26.72 -7.70 -12.31
CA VAL A 381 25.34 -8.18 -12.40
C VAL A 381 25.33 -9.68 -12.53
N THR A 382 24.56 -10.35 -11.68
CA THR A 382 24.28 -11.79 -11.78
C THR A 382 22.80 -11.95 -12.15
N VAL A 383 22.53 -12.71 -13.22
CA VAL A 383 21.18 -13.02 -13.68
C VAL A 383 20.80 -14.41 -13.19
N LEU A 384 19.62 -14.54 -12.59
CA LEU A 384 19.06 -15.79 -12.10
C LEU A 384 17.63 -15.95 -12.68
N ASN A 385 17.14 -17.20 -12.71
CA ASN A 385 15.88 -17.48 -13.41
C ASN A 385 14.67 -16.92 -12.64
N ASP A 386 14.69 -17.06 -11.32
CA ASP A 386 13.57 -16.71 -10.45
C ASP A 386 14.05 -16.13 -9.11
N PRO A 387 13.13 -15.62 -8.26
CA PRO A 387 13.47 -15.10 -6.94
C PRO A 387 14.11 -16.12 -5.99
N ASP A 388 13.67 -17.37 -5.99
CA ASP A 388 14.17 -18.41 -5.07
C ASP A 388 15.63 -18.71 -5.33
N GLU A 389 16.02 -18.87 -6.62
CA GLU A 389 17.44 -18.98 -6.99
C GLU A 389 18.25 -17.76 -6.55
N ALA A 390 17.67 -16.54 -6.61
CA ALA A 390 18.34 -15.32 -6.18
C ALA A 390 18.60 -15.31 -4.65
N PHE A 391 17.64 -15.79 -3.85
CA PHE A 391 17.82 -15.88 -2.39
C PHE A 391 18.86 -16.93 -2.01
N GLU A 392 18.83 -18.10 -2.65
CA GLU A 392 19.80 -19.18 -2.41
C GLU A 392 21.22 -18.78 -2.86
N TYR A 393 21.35 -18.06 -3.96
CA TYR A 393 22.63 -17.55 -4.44
C TYR A 393 23.34 -16.69 -3.40
N ILE A 394 22.60 -15.83 -2.66
CA ILE A 394 23.19 -15.02 -1.60
C ILE A 394 23.85 -15.86 -0.51
N GLU A 395 23.33 -17.07 -0.23
CA GLU A 395 23.96 -17.98 0.74
C GLU A 395 25.30 -18.52 0.29
N THR A 396 25.55 -18.58 -1.00
CA THR A 396 26.78 -19.14 -1.59
C THR A 396 27.92 -18.14 -1.69
N ILE A 397 27.61 -16.84 -1.72
CA ILE A 397 28.62 -15.81 -1.88
C ILE A 397 29.24 -15.42 -0.53
N ASN A 398 30.55 -15.16 -0.54
CA ASN A 398 31.31 -14.86 0.66
C ASN A 398 30.86 -13.50 1.24
N HIS A 399 30.62 -13.45 2.55
CA HIS A 399 29.98 -12.34 3.29
C HIS A 399 30.85 -11.09 3.44
N ASN A 400 31.36 -10.53 2.33
CA ASN A 400 32.07 -9.26 2.29
C ASN A 400 31.11 -8.06 2.06
N TYR A 401 29.83 -8.26 2.29
CA TYR A 401 28.80 -7.23 2.10
C TYR A 401 28.15 -6.85 3.41
N ASN A 402 27.69 -5.60 3.51
CA ASN A 402 27.12 -5.05 4.74
C ASN A 402 25.64 -5.39 4.90
N ALA A 403 24.90 -5.42 3.80
CA ALA A 403 23.48 -5.76 3.79
C ALA A 403 23.06 -6.35 2.44
N VAL A 404 21.93 -7.07 2.46
CA VAL A 404 21.16 -7.45 1.29
C VAL A 404 19.91 -6.57 1.23
N ILE A 405 19.71 -5.90 0.11
CA ILE A 405 18.52 -5.10 -0.17
C ILE A 405 17.62 -5.91 -1.12
N VAL A 406 16.32 -6.02 -0.84
CA VAL A 406 15.35 -6.68 -1.73
C VAL A 406 14.24 -5.70 -2.07
N THR A 407 14.08 -5.38 -3.36
CA THR A 407 13.12 -4.35 -3.77
C THR A 407 12.72 -4.46 -5.25
N GLY A 408 11.75 -3.64 -5.65
CA GLY A 408 11.27 -3.47 -7.02
C GLY A 408 9.85 -4.02 -7.27
N SER A 409 9.36 -4.95 -6.45
CA SER A 409 7.99 -5.48 -6.57
C SER A 409 7.53 -6.20 -5.30
N PHE A 410 6.23 -6.29 -5.11
CA PHE A 410 5.60 -7.20 -4.14
C PHE A 410 5.95 -8.66 -4.46
N GLU A 411 6.00 -9.01 -5.75
CA GLU A 411 6.28 -10.37 -6.27
C GLU A 411 7.71 -10.88 -5.98
N ILE A 412 8.63 -10.04 -5.54
CA ILE A 412 9.96 -10.46 -5.10
C ILE A 412 10.10 -10.34 -3.58
N VAL A 413 9.48 -9.32 -2.98
CA VAL A 413 9.58 -9.07 -1.53
C VAL A 413 8.77 -10.09 -0.73
N GLY A 414 7.57 -10.45 -1.19
CA GLY A 414 6.72 -11.45 -0.53
C GLY A 414 7.39 -12.83 -0.40
N PRO A 415 7.84 -13.44 -1.51
CA PRO A 415 8.63 -14.68 -1.49
C PRO A 415 9.88 -14.58 -0.61
N CYS A 416 10.61 -13.44 -0.64
CA CYS A 416 11.78 -13.24 0.21
C CYS A 416 11.45 -13.28 1.71
N ILE A 417 10.34 -12.64 2.13
CA ILE A 417 9.88 -12.70 3.52
C ILE A 417 9.62 -14.16 3.92
N GLN A 418 8.91 -14.90 3.08
CA GLN A 418 8.60 -16.32 3.35
C GLN A 418 9.86 -17.17 3.42
N TRP A 419 10.81 -16.96 2.51
CA TRP A 419 12.10 -17.65 2.51
C TRP A 419 12.89 -17.38 3.80
N LEU A 420 12.98 -16.10 4.24
CA LEU A 420 13.67 -15.70 5.48
C LEU A 420 12.98 -16.23 6.74
N GLU A 421 11.65 -16.29 6.77
CA GLU A 421 10.88 -16.86 7.89
C GLU A 421 11.17 -18.37 8.05
N ASN A 422 11.36 -19.09 6.94
CA ASN A 422 11.69 -20.53 6.97
C ASN A 422 13.16 -20.80 7.38
N LYS A 423 14.02 -19.77 7.44
CA LYS A 423 15.44 -19.90 7.88
C LYS A 423 15.64 -19.61 9.38
N LYS A 424 14.62 -19.11 10.06
CA LYS A 424 14.61 -18.90 11.52
C LYS A 424 14.27 -20.19 12.27
#